data_04a94cab5a3029f2ca01158322223139
#
_entry.id   04a94cab5a3029f2ca01158322223139
#
_cell.length_a   1.000
_cell.length_b   1.000
_cell.length_c   1.000
_cell.angle_alpha   90.00
_cell.angle_beta   90.00
_cell.angle_gamma   90.00
#
_symmetry.space_group_name_H-M   'P 1'
#
loop_
_entity.id
_entity.type
_entity.pdbx_description
1 polymer ?
#
loop_
_entity_poly.entity_id
_entity_poly.type
_entity_poly.pdbx_seq_one_letter_code
_entity_poly.pdbx_strand_id
1 'polypeptide(L)'
;MGELARMKHYVLYIDRRCRLVAAQRTRTPFEQLDEIAACFGQIEDLLKSIPRKHYGLLVDARCGPLRNDPAFEAALSQNRGKLLFGFAKNAALAATASGCLQIQRFARVDGRRVLATEDPATAFRHLGIPYHHLEPFALS
;
A
#
# COMPACT_ATOMS: atom_id res chain seq x y z
N MET A 1 12.24 -9.86 -6.40
CA MET A 1 10.96 -9.72 -5.68
C MET A 1 9.88 -10.47 -6.43
N GLY A 2 9.16 -11.34 -5.75
CA GLY A 2 8.16 -12.18 -6.35
C GLY A 2 6.73 -11.70 -6.13
N GLU A 3 5.86 -11.95 -7.11
CA GLU A 3 4.43 -11.68 -6.98
C GLU A 3 3.83 -12.72 -6.02
N LEU A 4 3.20 -12.24 -4.94
CA LEU A 4 2.53 -13.09 -3.96
C LEU A 4 1.10 -13.40 -4.40
N ALA A 5 0.36 -12.40 -4.87
CA ALA A 5 -1.01 -12.56 -5.33
C ALA A 5 -1.41 -11.41 -6.25
N ARG A 6 -2.19 -11.74 -7.27
CA ARG A 6 -2.79 -10.75 -8.17
C ARG A 6 -4.29 -10.76 -7.97
N MET A 7 -4.80 -9.65 -7.46
CA MET A 7 -6.22 -9.46 -7.16
C MET A 7 -6.81 -8.39 -8.08
N LYS A 8 -8.11 -8.23 -8.05
CA LYS A 8 -8.80 -7.22 -8.87
C LYS A 8 -8.30 -5.80 -8.57
N HIS A 9 -8.10 -5.48 -7.30
CA HIS A 9 -7.81 -4.11 -6.86
C HIS A 9 -6.37 -3.89 -6.41
N TYR A 10 -5.63 -4.95 -6.12
CA TYR A 10 -4.24 -4.90 -5.68
C TYR A 10 -3.43 -6.04 -6.26
N VAL A 11 -2.15 -5.78 -6.49
CA VAL A 11 -1.15 -6.82 -6.70
C VAL A 11 -0.20 -6.77 -5.53
N LEU A 12 0.01 -7.90 -4.87
CA LEU A 12 0.91 -8.02 -3.73
C LEU A 12 2.21 -8.66 -4.16
N TYR A 13 3.30 -8.08 -3.72
CA TYR A 13 4.66 -8.60 -3.93
C TYR A 13 5.32 -8.82 -2.58
N ILE A 14 6.22 -9.79 -2.53
CA ILE A 14 7.03 -10.04 -1.35
C ILE A 14 8.48 -10.25 -1.74
N ASP A 15 9.39 -9.66 -0.97
CA ASP A 15 10.81 -9.91 -1.06
C ASP A 15 11.30 -10.32 0.33
N ARG A 16 11.52 -11.63 0.51
CA ARG A 16 11.93 -12.17 1.81
C ARG A 16 13.37 -11.83 2.16
N ARG A 17 14.19 -11.61 1.15
CA ARG A 17 15.58 -11.22 1.33
C ARG A 17 15.70 -9.81 1.88
N CYS A 18 14.94 -8.88 1.32
CA CYS A 18 14.91 -7.48 1.76
C CYS A 18 13.89 -7.22 2.86
N ARG A 19 13.06 -8.21 3.19
CA ARG A 19 11.97 -8.09 4.15
C ARG A 19 11.01 -6.96 3.77
N LEU A 20 10.49 -7.04 2.56
CA LEU A 20 9.57 -6.06 2.01
C LEU A 20 8.28 -6.74 1.57
N VAL A 21 7.15 -6.14 1.92
CA VAL A 21 5.86 -6.39 1.30
C VAL A 21 5.51 -5.13 0.50
N ALA A 22 5.09 -5.31 -0.74
CA ALA A 22 4.63 -4.21 -1.57
C ALA A 22 3.21 -4.49 -2.05
N ALA A 23 2.35 -3.50 -1.94
CA ALA A 23 0.97 -3.55 -2.39
C ALA A 23 0.76 -2.47 -3.45
N GLN A 24 0.49 -2.89 -4.68
CA GLN A 24 0.28 -1.98 -5.80
C GLN A 24 -1.20 -1.91 -6.12
N ARG A 25 -1.77 -0.72 -6.02
CA ARG A 25 -3.18 -0.48 -6.36
C ARG A 25 -3.33 -0.55 -7.87
N THR A 26 -4.30 -1.34 -8.35
CA THR A 26 -4.63 -1.41 -9.77
C THR A 26 -5.52 -0.25 -10.18
N ARG A 27 -5.75 -0.10 -11.48
CA ARG A 27 -6.64 0.94 -12.02
C ARG A 27 -8.12 0.61 -11.86
N THR A 28 -8.44 -0.60 -11.44
CA THR A 28 -9.81 -1.06 -11.30
C THR A 28 -10.48 -0.40 -10.09
N PRO A 29 -11.56 0.35 -10.27
CA PRO A 29 -12.25 0.98 -9.14
C PRO A 29 -13.02 -0.04 -8.31
N PHE A 30 -13.25 0.28 -7.05
CA PHE A 30 -14.23 -0.44 -6.23
C PHE A 30 -15.63 -0.01 -6.69
N GLU A 31 -16.41 -0.93 -7.19
CA GLU A 31 -17.76 -0.64 -7.68
C GLU A 31 -18.78 -0.63 -6.54
N GLN A 32 -18.61 -1.54 -5.58
CA GLN A 32 -19.47 -1.68 -4.41
C GLN A 32 -18.66 -1.52 -3.14
N LEU A 33 -19.27 -0.98 -2.08
CA LEU A 33 -18.56 -0.77 -0.82
C LEU A 33 -18.13 -2.09 -0.15
N ASP A 34 -18.91 -3.16 -0.34
CA ASP A 34 -18.57 -4.47 0.22
C ASP A 34 -17.31 -5.08 -0.42
N GLU A 35 -16.95 -4.67 -1.62
CA GLU A 35 -15.70 -5.08 -2.25
C GLU A 35 -14.47 -4.63 -1.46
N ILE A 36 -14.57 -3.51 -0.75
CA ILE A 36 -13.46 -2.99 0.07
C ILE A 36 -13.17 -3.95 1.22
N ALA A 37 -14.18 -4.35 1.96
CA ALA A 37 -14.01 -5.29 3.08
C ALA A 37 -13.49 -6.63 2.59
N ALA A 38 -14.03 -7.15 1.48
CA ALA A 38 -13.60 -8.41 0.90
C ALA A 38 -12.14 -8.35 0.45
N CYS A 39 -11.74 -7.28 -0.22
CA CYS A 39 -10.37 -7.08 -0.68
C CYS A 39 -9.37 -7.04 0.47
N PHE A 40 -9.60 -6.18 1.45
CA PHE A 40 -8.66 -6.05 2.58
C PHE A 40 -8.67 -7.28 3.49
N GLY A 41 -9.80 -7.98 3.61
CA GLY A 41 -9.87 -9.27 4.31
C GLY A 41 -9.00 -10.32 3.64
N GLN A 42 -9.02 -10.39 2.31
CA GLN A 42 -8.18 -11.30 1.55
C GLN A 42 -6.69 -10.94 1.70
N ILE A 43 -6.37 -9.66 1.67
CA ILE A 43 -4.99 -9.19 1.90
C ILE A 43 -4.51 -9.61 3.29
N GLU A 44 -5.33 -9.41 4.31
CA GLU A 44 -5.00 -9.81 5.67
C GLU A 44 -4.68 -11.29 5.76
N ASP A 45 -5.50 -12.14 5.13
CA ASP A 45 -5.27 -13.58 5.11
C ASP A 45 -3.96 -13.95 4.40
N LEU A 46 -3.68 -13.31 3.26
CA LEU A 46 -2.45 -13.54 2.50
C LEU A 46 -1.20 -13.14 3.28
N LEU A 47 -1.30 -12.13 4.13
CA LEU A 47 -0.16 -11.62 4.90
C LEU A 47 -0.05 -12.22 6.31
N LYS A 48 -0.91 -13.18 6.64
CA LYS A 48 -0.99 -13.76 7.98
C LYS A 48 0.32 -14.37 8.47
N SER A 49 1.09 -14.98 7.55
CA SER A 49 2.36 -15.63 7.87
C SER A 49 3.55 -14.67 7.87
N ILE A 50 3.35 -13.41 7.51
CA ILE A 50 4.43 -12.43 7.41
C ILE A 50 4.65 -11.78 8.79
N PRO A 51 5.88 -11.83 9.34
CA PRO A 51 6.17 -11.13 10.60
C PRO A 51 6.32 -9.64 10.34
N ARG A 52 5.22 -8.93 10.31
CA ARG A 52 5.12 -7.51 9.90
C ARG A 52 6.11 -6.60 10.62
N LYS A 53 6.32 -6.81 11.92
CA LYS A 53 7.24 -5.99 12.72
C LYS A 53 8.69 -6.04 12.25
N HIS A 54 9.02 -7.04 11.41
CA HIS A 54 10.35 -7.20 10.83
C HIS A 54 10.39 -6.89 9.33
N TYR A 55 9.28 -6.45 8.76
CA TYR A 55 9.15 -6.15 7.33
C TYR A 55 8.81 -4.67 7.12
N GLY A 56 9.25 -4.14 5.99
CA GLY A 56 8.76 -2.85 5.48
C GLY A 56 7.53 -3.06 4.61
N LEU A 57 6.71 -2.02 4.49
CA LEU A 57 5.57 -1.98 3.58
C LEU A 57 5.72 -0.82 2.61
N LEU A 58 5.58 -1.12 1.32
CA LEU A 58 5.42 -0.11 0.28
C LEU A 58 4.01 -0.22 -0.29
N VAL A 59 3.27 0.88 -0.26
CA VAL A 59 1.97 0.95 -0.94
C VAL A 59 2.12 1.86 -2.16
N ASP A 60 1.91 1.30 -3.34
CA ASP A 60 1.91 2.08 -4.58
C ASP A 60 0.49 2.43 -4.97
N ALA A 61 0.09 3.66 -4.71
CA ALA A 61 -1.25 4.16 -4.98
C ALA A 61 -1.33 4.98 -6.27
N ARG A 62 -0.26 5.01 -7.07
CA ARG A 62 -0.18 5.90 -8.25
C ARG A 62 -1.24 5.64 -9.30
N CYS A 63 -1.63 4.38 -9.50
CA CYS A 63 -2.61 4.00 -10.52
C CYS A 63 -4.04 3.92 -10.01
N GLY A 64 -4.26 4.05 -8.71
CA GLY A 64 -5.60 3.94 -8.13
C GLY A 64 -6.51 5.07 -8.56
N PRO A 65 -7.79 4.79 -8.86
CA PRO A 65 -8.75 5.84 -9.14
C PRO A 65 -8.93 6.77 -7.94
N LEU A 66 -9.06 8.06 -8.22
CA LEU A 66 -9.35 9.04 -7.18
C LEU A 66 -10.82 8.93 -6.78
N ARG A 67 -11.06 8.86 -5.48
CA ARG A 67 -12.40 8.81 -4.94
C ARG A 67 -12.40 9.36 -3.52
N ASN A 68 -13.31 10.28 -3.22
CA ASN A 68 -13.34 10.96 -1.93
C ASN A 68 -14.75 11.10 -1.33
N ASP A 69 -15.72 10.32 -1.83
CA ASP A 69 -17.08 10.36 -1.25
C ASP A 69 -17.07 9.80 0.18
N PRO A 70 -17.89 10.36 1.10
CA PRO A 70 -17.83 10.00 2.51
C PRO A 70 -18.08 8.51 2.80
N ALA A 71 -18.96 7.86 2.07
CA ALA A 71 -19.25 6.43 2.27
C ALA A 71 -18.04 5.57 1.92
N PHE A 72 -17.33 5.90 0.84
CA PHE A 72 -16.12 5.21 0.44
C PHE A 72 -15.00 5.43 1.47
N GLU A 73 -14.80 6.67 1.91
CA GLU A 73 -13.76 6.97 2.90
C GLU A 73 -14.03 6.26 4.23
N ALA A 74 -15.29 6.16 4.65
CA ALA A 74 -15.65 5.43 5.87
C ALA A 74 -15.34 3.94 5.75
N ALA A 75 -15.72 3.32 4.64
CA ALA A 75 -15.44 1.90 4.40
C ALA A 75 -13.93 1.64 4.32
N LEU A 76 -13.19 2.51 3.66
CA LEU A 76 -11.73 2.42 3.58
C LEU A 76 -11.09 2.56 4.96
N SER A 77 -11.55 3.52 5.76
CA SER A 77 -11.06 3.74 7.13
C SER A 77 -11.23 2.50 8.01
N GLN A 78 -12.36 1.81 7.86
CA GLN A 78 -12.65 0.60 8.64
C GLN A 78 -11.80 -0.61 8.23
N ASN A 79 -11.26 -0.62 7.01
CA ASN A 79 -10.63 -1.81 6.44
C ASN A 79 -9.14 -1.67 6.15
N ARG A 80 -8.62 -0.45 5.91
CA ARG A 80 -7.24 -0.26 5.47
C ARG A 80 -6.20 -0.73 6.48
N GLY A 81 -6.54 -0.78 7.76
CA GLY A 81 -5.65 -1.28 8.81
C GLY A 81 -5.25 -2.74 8.61
N LYS A 82 -6.09 -3.53 7.95
CA LYS A 82 -5.79 -4.93 7.64
C LYS A 82 -4.54 -5.08 6.77
N LEU A 83 -4.26 -4.10 5.93
CA LEU A 83 -3.02 -4.03 5.16
C LEU A 83 -1.94 -3.24 5.89
N LEU A 84 -2.27 -2.09 6.46
CA LEU A 84 -1.31 -1.04 6.77
C LEU A 84 -0.62 -1.16 8.11
N PHE A 85 -1.26 -1.80 9.11
CA PHE A 85 -0.73 -1.79 10.47
C PHE A 85 0.29 -2.89 10.74
N GLY A 86 1.22 -2.57 11.63
CA GLY A 86 2.16 -3.54 12.18
C GLY A 86 3.53 -3.61 11.52
N PHE A 87 3.73 -2.95 10.39
CA PHE A 87 5.02 -2.97 9.69
C PHE A 87 6.06 -2.08 10.37
N ALA A 88 7.33 -2.48 10.29
CA ALA A 88 8.44 -1.74 10.89
C ALA A 88 8.64 -0.36 10.26
N LYS A 89 8.51 -0.27 8.93
CA LYS A 89 8.62 0.98 8.16
C LYS A 89 7.55 0.99 7.09
N ASN A 90 7.04 2.17 6.79
CA ASN A 90 5.99 2.36 5.80
C ASN A 90 6.36 3.48 4.85
N ALA A 91 6.20 3.22 3.56
CA ALA A 91 6.29 4.22 2.52
C ALA A 91 5.11 4.07 1.57
N ALA A 92 4.69 5.16 0.99
CA ALA A 92 3.60 5.18 0.01
C ALA A 92 3.98 6.05 -1.17
N LEU A 93 3.63 5.56 -2.36
CA LEU A 93 3.78 6.29 -3.61
C LEU A 93 2.44 6.84 -4.05
N ALA A 94 2.40 8.11 -4.37
CA ALA A 94 1.24 8.77 -4.95
C ALA A 94 1.63 9.41 -6.28
N ALA A 95 0.64 9.63 -7.16
CA ALA A 95 0.89 10.25 -8.45
C ALA A 95 1.07 11.76 -8.36
N THR A 96 0.57 12.40 -7.29
CA THR A 96 0.54 13.84 -7.13
C THR A 96 0.88 14.27 -5.72
N ALA A 97 1.25 15.54 -5.56
CA ALA A 97 1.48 16.14 -4.24
C ALA A 97 0.21 16.12 -3.39
N SER A 98 -0.96 16.35 -3.98
CA SER A 98 -2.24 16.27 -3.26
C SER A 98 -2.49 14.86 -2.75
N GLY A 99 -2.16 13.84 -3.54
CA GLY A 99 -2.26 12.45 -3.14
C GLY A 99 -1.37 12.13 -1.95
N CYS A 100 -0.13 12.64 -1.94
CA CYS A 100 0.78 12.52 -0.81
C CYS A 100 0.19 13.12 0.46
N LEU A 101 -0.38 14.33 0.37
CA LEU A 101 -0.99 14.99 1.52
C LEU A 101 -2.20 14.20 2.06
N GLN A 102 -2.99 13.62 1.17
CA GLN A 102 -4.13 12.80 1.57
C GLN A 102 -3.68 11.53 2.32
N ILE A 103 -2.63 10.87 1.83
CA ILE A 103 -2.06 9.69 2.49
C ILE A 103 -1.53 10.07 3.88
N GLN A 104 -0.85 11.19 3.99
CA GLN A 104 -0.34 11.68 5.28
C GLN A 104 -1.46 12.00 6.25
N ARG A 105 -2.57 12.58 5.76
CA ARG A 105 -3.75 12.86 6.57
C ARG A 105 -4.37 11.59 7.12
N PHE A 106 -4.54 10.58 6.29
CA PHE A 106 -5.08 9.28 6.72
C PHE A 106 -4.17 8.59 7.72
N ALA A 107 -2.86 8.62 7.49
CA ALA A 107 -1.89 8.03 8.40
C ALA A 107 -1.92 8.71 9.78
N ARG A 108 -2.09 10.03 9.81
CA ARG A 108 -2.19 10.78 11.05
C ARG A 108 -3.45 10.39 11.83
N VAL A 109 -4.58 10.27 11.14
CA VAL A 109 -5.84 9.82 11.75
C VAL A 109 -5.69 8.41 12.33
N ASP A 110 -4.98 7.54 11.63
CA ASP A 110 -4.76 6.15 12.04
C ASP A 110 -3.65 6.00 13.09
N GLY A 111 -2.94 7.06 13.42
CA GLY A 111 -1.80 6.99 14.34
C GLY A 111 -0.57 6.30 13.76
N ARG A 112 -0.40 6.30 12.43
CA ARG A 112 0.71 5.67 11.74
C ARG A 112 1.73 6.71 11.26
N ARG A 113 2.98 6.27 11.13
CA ARG A 113 4.02 7.02 10.44
C ARG A 113 4.19 6.44 9.04
N VAL A 114 4.17 7.31 8.02
CA VAL A 114 4.39 6.92 6.63
C VAL A 114 5.17 8.01 5.92
N LEU A 115 6.11 7.60 5.08
CA LEU A 115 6.72 8.52 4.12
C LEU A 115 5.89 8.46 2.85
N ALA A 116 5.19 9.54 2.51
CA ALA A 116 4.45 9.65 1.25
C ALA A 116 5.27 10.48 0.26
N THR A 117 5.47 9.96 -0.94
CA THR A 117 6.30 10.61 -1.97
C THR A 117 5.80 10.25 -3.36
N GLU A 118 6.14 11.10 -4.33
CA GLU A 118 5.90 10.82 -5.76
C GLU A 118 7.08 10.06 -6.38
N ASP A 119 8.22 10.00 -5.69
CA ASP A 119 9.46 9.45 -6.22
C ASP A 119 9.76 8.05 -5.65
N PRO A 120 9.76 7.00 -6.50
CA PRO A 120 10.08 5.65 -6.05
C PRO A 120 11.43 5.54 -5.36
N ALA A 121 12.46 6.19 -5.86
CA ALA A 121 13.80 6.11 -5.26
C ALA A 121 13.80 6.63 -3.82
N THR A 122 13.05 7.69 -3.54
CA THR A 122 12.91 8.24 -2.19
C THR A 122 12.21 7.24 -1.26
N ALA A 123 11.15 6.58 -1.75
CA ALA A 123 10.44 5.56 -0.97
C ALA A 123 11.36 4.41 -0.58
N PHE A 124 12.13 3.91 -1.54
CA PHE A 124 13.03 2.78 -1.29
C PHE A 124 14.18 3.15 -0.37
N ARG A 125 14.70 4.36 -0.50
CA ARG A 125 15.73 4.85 0.43
C ARG A 125 15.22 4.88 1.87
N HIS A 126 13.99 5.34 2.06
CA HIS A 126 13.35 5.34 3.37
C HIS A 126 13.21 3.93 3.93
N LEU A 127 12.86 2.96 3.09
CA LEU A 127 12.73 1.55 3.49
C LEU A 127 14.07 0.85 3.64
N GLY A 128 15.19 1.47 3.22
CA GLY A 128 16.52 0.88 3.29
C GLY A 128 16.74 -0.24 2.28
N ILE A 129 16.05 -0.20 1.14
CA ILE A 129 16.06 -1.26 0.14
C ILE A 129 16.61 -0.73 -1.18
N PRO A 130 17.50 -1.48 -1.86
CA PRO A 130 18.02 -1.05 -3.15
C PRO A 130 16.93 -0.92 -4.21
N TYR A 131 16.88 0.24 -4.86
CA TYR A 131 15.84 0.58 -5.83
C TYR A 131 15.79 -0.35 -7.04
N HIS A 132 16.94 -0.80 -7.52
CA HIS A 132 17.03 -1.62 -8.72
C HIS A 132 16.35 -3.01 -8.59
N HIS A 133 16.03 -3.45 -7.39
CA HIS A 133 15.32 -4.71 -7.18
C HIS A 133 13.81 -4.61 -7.42
N LEU A 134 13.31 -3.43 -7.80
CA LEU A 134 11.88 -3.12 -7.69
C LEU A 134 11.31 -2.57 -9.00
N GLU A 135 11.63 -3.24 -10.12
CA GLU A 135 11.19 -2.87 -11.45
C GLU A 135 9.68 -2.63 -11.60
N PRO A 136 8.78 -3.42 -10.98
CA PRO A 136 7.35 -3.14 -11.12
C PRO A 136 6.95 -1.73 -10.69
N PHE A 137 7.72 -1.12 -9.80
CA PHE A 137 7.44 0.22 -9.27
C PHE A 137 8.19 1.32 -10.01
N ALA A 138 9.23 0.97 -10.76
CA ALA A 138 10.02 1.93 -11.51
C ALA A 138 9.31 2.38 -12.80
N LEU A 139 8.50 1.52 -13.38
CA LEU A 139 7.89 1.71 -14.70
C LEU A 139 6.51 2.37 -14.68
N SER A 140 5.95 2.63 -13.55
CA SER A 140 4.59 3.19 -13.48
C SER A 140 4.52 4.68 -13.24
#